data_b23a847d286caff09770bf20fc81063a
#
_entry.id   b23a847d286caff09770bf20fc81063a
#
_cell.length_a   1.000
_cell.length_b   1.000
_cell.length_c   1.000
_cell.angle_alpha   90.00
_cell.angle_beta   90.00
_cell.angle_gamma   90.00
#
_symmetry.space_group_name_H-M   'P 1'
#
loop_
_entity.id
_entity.type
_entity.pdbx_description
1 polymer ?
#
loop_
_entity_poly.entity_id
_entity_poly.type
_entity_poly.pdbx_seq_one_letter_code
_entity_poly.pdbx_strand_id
1 'polypeptide(L)'
;MIERMMEKLNQVNGKRYFYLCDKRGKLIYHPKIREIYRGHAKEDTELAVAQEDGIHRLKSDGKEKTIVVDTIGYTGWKLVSVLEEGSNVFATGGMLYYVFIVISVTLLIALVMNQVISLRLSYPIRKLNEDLGNMGVKRPTMEEISSYGSTEIVHLGESLLQSLQRIDELTEERIRQQEEKRQSEMDALQSQINPHFLYNTLESVVWMIESGKREDAVFMVTQLASFFRISLSAGKNIIPLSQEIQHAKNYMNIQKIRFKNKFTVDFDVEEEVLSCLTVKLILQPILENAIYHGMEGMDEDGEILVSGRILEEEDGRRTVLLSVKDNGFGMTEDKARALLEKTESDYSSFSSQKKRGSGVGVINVHRRIQLRFGSVYGLRVISAPDEGTDVQVLLPAIPFTEENQKSLEHGNMHHSTEHFHSGSQEGEKA
;
A
#
# COMPACT_ATOMS: atom_id res chain seq x y z
N MET A 1 -61.12 -49.95 66.99
CA MET A 1 -61.12 -49.90 65.48
C MET A 1 -61.04 -48.46 64.97
N ILE A 2 -61.86 -47.58 65.44
CA ILE A 2 -61.90 -46.15 65.01
C ILE A 2 -60.57 -45.46 65.31
N GLU A 3 -59.97 -45.65 66.47
CA GLU A 3 -58.74 -45.02 66.88
C GLU A 3 -57.56 -45.38 65.94
N ARG A 4 -57.39 -46.65 65.58
CA ARG A 4 -56.34 -47.11 64.65
C ARG A 4 -56.56 -46.53 63.23
N MET A 5 -57.80 -46.29 62.84
CA MET A 5 -58.09 -45.70 61.52
C MET A 5 -57.75 -44.22 61.50
N MET A 6 -58.09 -43.51 62.60
CA MET A 6 -57.74 -42.06 62.70
C MET A 6 -56.24 -41.82 62.87
N GLU A 7 -55.51 -42.73 63.57
CA GLU A 7 -54.03 -42.72 63.68
C GLU A 7 -53.40 -42.80 62.24
N LYS A 8 -53.89 -43.73 61.43
CA LYS A 8 -53.37 -43.89 60.08
C LYS A 8 -53.62 -42.65 59.23
N LEU A 9 -54.80 -42.00 59.31
CA LEU A 9 -55.13 -40.78 58.67
C LEU A 9 -54.21 -39.61 59.05
N ASN A 10 -53.83 -39.56 60.36
CA ASN A 10 -52.96 -38.52 60.87
C ASN A 10 -51.46 -38.75 60.60
N GLN A 11 -51.04 -39.98 60.28
CA GLN A 11 -49.64 -40.28 59.97
C GLN A 11 -49.22 -39.88 58.60
N VAL A 12 -50.18 -39.65 57.69
CA VAL A 12 -49.90 -39.38 56.25
C VAL A 12 -49.65 -37.92 55.92
N ASN A 13 -50.01 -36.97 56.80
CA ASN A 13 -49.95 -35.53 56.45
C ASN A 13 -49.44 -34.65 57.60
N GLY A 14 -48.13 -34.33 57.60
CA GLY A 14 -47.50 -33.56 58.69
C GLY A 14 -47.99 -32.14 58.98
N LYS A 15 -48.82 -31.54 58.08
CA LYS A 15 -49.39 -30.21 58.31
C LYS A 15 -50.93 -30.19 58.38
N ARG A 16 -51.49 -31.39 58.28
CA ARG A 16 -52.95 -31.58 58.29
C ARG A 16 -53.25 -32.64 59.31
N TYR A 17 -54.20 -32.37 60.21
CA TYR A 17 -54.63 -33.38 61.19
C TYR A 17 -56.13 -33.48 61.18
N PHE A 18 -56.61 -34.66 61.61
CA PHE A 18 -58.02 -34.99 61.67
C PHE A 18 -58.38 -35.27 63.11
N TYR A 19 -59.55 -34.76 63.56
CA TYR A 19 -60.11 -35.11 64.82
C TYR A 19 -61.62 -35.45 64.65
N LEU A 20 -62.18 -36.11 65.62
CA LEU A 20 -63.56 -36.56 65.69
C LEU A 20 -64.21 -36.01 66.91
N CYS A 21 -65.40 -35.40 66.83
CA CYS A 21 -66.18 -34.96 67.98
C CYS A 21 -67.67 -35.33 67.79
N ASP A 22 -68.37 -35.36 68.94
CA ASP A 22 -69.81 -35.60 68.99
C ASP A 22 -70.61 -34.30 68.61
N LYS A 23 -71.94 -34.41 68.52
CA LYS A 23 -72.86 -33.30 68.24
C LYS A 23 -72.75 -32.15 69.26
N ARG A 24 -72.21 -32.37 70.46
CA ARG A 24 -72.01 -31.38 71.53
C ARG A 24 -70.58 -30.82 71.61
N GLY A 25 -69.72 -31.19 70.65
CA GLY A 25 -68.36 -30.72 70.60
C GLY A 25 -67.37 -31.53 71.51
N LYS A 26 -67.85 -32.60 72.17
CA LYS A 26 -66.97 -33.45 72.97
C LYS A 26 -66.07 -34.28 72.10
N LEU A 27 -64.76 -34.15 72.27
CA LEU A 27 -63.73 -34.87 71.47
C LEU A 27 -63.88 -36.40 71.76
N ILE A 28 -64.02 -37.15 70.63
CA ILE A 28 -64.01 -38.61 70.59
C ILE A 28 -62.59 -39.08 70.24
N TYR A 29 -61.93 -38.43 69.33
CA TYR A 29 -60.54 -38.64 68.93
C TYR A 29 -59.86 -37.36 68.56
N HIS A 30 -58.62 -37.19 69.06
CA HIS A 30 -57.78 -36.06 68.60
C HIS A 30 -56.29 -36.54 68.70
N PRO A 31 -55.41 -36.26 67.71
CA PRO A 31 -54.02 -36.72 67.73
C PRO A 31 -53.28 -36.24 69.01
N LYS A 32 -53.63 -35.06 69.52
CA LYS A 32 -53.05 -34.45 70.72
C LYS A 32 -54.06 -34.50 71.93
N ILE A 33 -54.87 -35.52 72.01
CA ILE A 33 -55.94 -35.60 73.05
C ILE A 33 -55.38 -35.51 74.45
N ARG A 34 -54.21 -36.10 74.69
CA ARG A 34 -53.51 -36.10 76.02
C ARG A 34 -53.04 -34.69 76.41
N GLU A 35 -52.59 -33.90 75.42
CA GLU A 35 -52.14 -32.52 75.64
C GLU A 35 -53.32 -31.59 75.90
N ILE A 36 -54.45 -31.78 75.17
CA ILE A 36 -55.69 -31.04 75.39
C ILE A 36 -56.24 -31.29 76.79
N TYR A 37 -56.34 -32.55 77.25
CA TYR A 37 -56.81 -32.91 78.64
C TYR A 37 -55.85 -32.40 79.71
N ARG A 38 -54.59 -32.18 79.42
CA ARG A 38 -53.62 -31.58 80.33
C ARG A 38 -53.61 -30.06 80.33
N GLY A 39 -54.43 -29.43 79.46
CA GLY A 39 -54.46 -28.00 79.32
C GLY A 39 -53.26 -27.41 78.53
N HIS A 40 -52.44 -28.23 77.88
CA HIS A 40 -51.24 -27.82 77.12
C HIS A 40 -51.60 -27.52 75.68
N ALA A 41 -52.77 -27.92 75.19
CA ALA A 41 -53.30 -27.61 73.90
C ALA A 41 -54.77 -27.29 74.01
N LYS A 42 -55.30 -26.39 73.16
CA LYS A 42 -56.69 -26.05 73.13
C LYS A 42 -57.20 -26.24 71.67
N GLU A 43 -58.35 -26.86 71.56
CA GLU A 43 -59.01 -27.03 70.27
C GLU A 43 -60.42 -26.47 70.37
N ASP A 44 -60.75 -25.58 69.37
CA ASP A 44 -62.06 -24.89 69.34
C ASP A 44 -63.15 -25.79 68.69
N THR A 45 -63.49 -26.87 69.34
CA THR A 45 -64.46 -27.85 68.85
C THR A 45 -65.90 -27.26 68.75
N GLU A 46 -66.21 -26.30 69.57
CA GLU A 46 -67.52 -25.57 69.49
C GLU A 46 -67.68 -24.84 68.18
N LEU A 47 -66.61 -24.19 67.71
CA LEU A 47 -66.58 -23.49 66.38
C LEU A 47 -66.72 -24.49 65.24
N ALA A 48 -66.14 -25.65 65.34
CA ALA A 48 -66.26 -26.65 64.26
C ALA A 48 -67.65 -27.32 64.26
N VAL A 49 -68.29 -27.52 65.45
CA VAL A 49 -69.62 -28.09 65.52
C VAL A 49 -70.67 -27.14 64.99
N ALA A 50 -70.50 -25.82 65.16
CA ALA A 50 -71.37 -24.77 64.62
C ALA A 50 -71.40 -24.64 63.15
N GLN A 51 -70.42 -25.22 62.43
CA GLN A 51 -70.28 -25.15 60.93
C GLN A 51 -71.06 -26.29 60.27
N GLU A 52 -71.63 -26.02 59.14
CA GLU A 52 -72.21 -27.04 58.24
C GLU A 52 -71.10 -27.81 57.55
N ASP A 53 -71.46 -28.96 56.93
CA ASP A 53 -70.51 -29.72 56.17
C ASP A 53 -69.90 -28.93 55.03
N GLY A 54 -68.58 -28.88 54.92
CA GLY A 54 -67.88 -28.09 53.92
C GLY A 54 -66.53 -27.55 54.38
N ILE A 55 -66.01 -26.66 53.60
CA ILE A 55 -64.70 -26.00 53.85
C ILE A 55 -64.94 -24.62 54.48
N HIS A 56 -64.40 -24.42 55.65
CA HIS A 56 -64.52 -23.18 56.39
C HIS A 56 -63.16 -22.62 56.80
N ARG A 57 -62.99 -21.33 56.70
CA ARG A 57 -61.83 -20.62 57.23
C ARG A 57 -62.16 -20.04 58.58
N LEU A 58 -61.44 -20.42 59.58
CA LEU A 58 -61.62 -19.95 60.93
C LEU A 58 -60.38 -19.30 61.48
N LYS A 59 -60.53 -18.27 62.26
CA LYS A 59 -59.42 -17.63 62.94
C LYS A 59 -59.47 -18.10 64.42
N SER A 60 -58.48 -18.95 64.79
CA SER A 60 -58.32 -19.46 66.17
C SER A 60 -56.91 -19.16 66.60
N ASP A 61 -56.74 -18.64 67.81
CA ASP A 61 -55.43 -18.27 68.44
C ASP A 61 -54.59 -17.34 67.56
N GLY A 62 -55.22 -16.41 66.80
CA GLY A 62 -54.55 -15.44 65.94
C GLY A 62 -54.00 -16.02 64.63
N LYS A 63 -54.25 -17.31 64.38
CA LYS A 63 -53.84 -17.99 63.14
C LYS A 63 -55.08 -18.31 62.29
N GLU A 64 -54.95 -18.14 61.00
CA GLU A 64 -55.97 -18.64 60.08
C GLU A 64 -55.78 -20.14 59.88
N LYS A 65 -56.85 -20.87 60.14
CA LYS A 65 -56.92 -22.32 59.94
C LYS A 65 -58.01 -22.60 58.93
N THR A 66 -57.72 -23.41 57.94
CA THR A 66 -58.75 -23.96 57.07
C THR A 66 -59.22 -25.27 57.64
N ILE A 67 -60.50 -25.36 57.97
CA ILE A 67 -61.12 -26.61 58.43
C ILE A 67 -62.06 -27.16 57.37
N VAL A 68 -62.12 -28.48 57.27
CA VAL A 68 -63.12 -29.20 56.48
C VAL A 68 -63.90 -30.04 57.45
N VAL A 69 -65.21 -29.79 57.51
CA VAL A 69 -66.15 -30.48 58.39
C VAL A 69 -66.99 -31.43 57.56
N ASP A 70 -67.12 -32.68 58.03
CA ASP A 70 -67.97 -33.68 57.39
C ASP A 70 -68.72 -34.44 58.45
N THR A 71 -70.05 -34.56 58.35
CA THR A 71 -70.95 -35.16 59.37
C THR A 71 -71.20 -36.60 58.97
N ILE A 72 -70.85 -37.53 59.86
CA ILE A 72 -71.10 -38.97 59.70
C ILE A 72 -72.57 -39.23 59.95
N GLY A 73 -73.34 -39.46 58.92
CA GLY A 73 -74.81 -39.50 58.94
C GLY A 73 -75.45 -40.46 59.94
N TYR A 74 -74.81 -41.61 60.27
CA TYR A 74 -75.34 -42.60 61.19
C TYR A 74 -75.18 -42.23 62.68
N THR A 75 -74.05 -41.58 63.03
CA THR A 75 -73.72 -41.26 64.42
C THR A 75 -74.00 -39.79 64.74
N GLY A 76 -74.05 -39.00 63.77
CA GLY A 76 -74.05 -37.56 63.86
C GLY A 76 -72.75 -36.95 64.41
N TRP A 77 -71.63 -37.72 64.31
CA TRP A 77 -70.33 -37.23 64.71
C TRP A 77 -69.77 -36.37 63.56
N LYS A 78 -68.96 -35.41 63.96
CA LYS A 78 -68.23 -34.57 62.94
C LYS A 78 -66.79 -34.98 62.87
N LEU A 79 -66.39 -35.30 61.64
CA LEU A 79 -64.99 -35.46 61.26
C LEU A 79 -64.47 -34.11 60.79
N VAL A 80 -63.47 -33.61 61.48
CA VAL A 80 -62.90 -32.33 61.20
C VAL A 80 -61.45 -32.50 60.74
N SER A 81 -61.14 -31.99 59.59
CA SER A 81 -59.73 -31.88 59.02
C SER A 81 -59.29 -30.46 59.26
N VAL A 82 -58.16 -30.27 59.90
CA VAL A 82 -57.55 -28.96 60.14
C VAL A 82 -56.29 -28.87 59.35
N LEU A 83 -56.20 -27.85 58.50
CA LEU A 83 -55.00 -27.46 57.81
C LEU A 83 -54.47 -26.17 58.48
N GLU A 84 -53.37 -26.27 59.17
CA GLU A 84 -52.69 -25.09 59.66
C GLU A 84 -51.92 -24.48 58.51
N GLU A 85 -52.39 -23.34 58.04
CA GLU A 85 -51.57 -22.50 57.13
C GLU A 85 -50.44 -21.97 58.01
N GLY A 86 -49.25 -22.57 57.79
CA GLY A 86 -48.03 -22.02 58.42
C GLY A 86 -47.96 -20.56 58.05
N SER A 87 -47.78 -19.69 59.00
CA SER A 87 -47.53 -18.29 58.78
C SER A 87 -46.28 -18.12 57.94
N ASN A 88 -46.42 -18.27 56.63
CA ASN A 88 -45.41 -17.80 55.69
C ASN A 88 -45.42 -16.27 55.76
N VAL A 89 -44.74 -15.74 56.76
CA VAL A 89 -44.47 -14.30 56.94
C VAL A 89 -43.81 -13.73 55.72
N PHE A 90 -43.34 -14.63 54.80
CA PHE A 90 -42.80 -14.26 53.49
C PHE A 90 -43.86 -14.20 52.36
N ALA A 91 -45.10 -14.51 52.63
CA ALA A 91 -45.98 -14.87 51.51
C ALA A 91 -46.53 -13.72 50.71
N THR A 92 -46.52 -12.48 51.15
CA THR A 92 -47.06 -11.41 50.26
C THR A 92 -46.41 -10.03 50.44
N GLY A 93 -46.01 -9.60 51.60
CA GLY A 93 -45.41 -8.27 51.79
C GLY A 93 -43.85 -8.27 51.76
N GLY A 94 -43.28 -9.31 52.45
CA GLY A 94 -41.84 -9.42 52.59
C GLY A 94 -41.12 -9.78 51.31
N MET A 95 -41.74 -10.60 50.45
CA MET A 95 -41.17 -10.96 49.16
C MET A 95 -41.08 -9.77 48.21
N LEU A 96 -42.15 -8.94 48.12
CA LEU A 96 -42.14 -7.71 47.31
C LEU A 96 -41.11 -6.70 47.81
N TYR A 97 -40.94 -6.57 49.12
CA TYR A 97 -39.94 -5.69 49.72
C TYR A 97 -38.52 -6.15 49.38
N TYR A 98 -38.28 -7.47 49.49
CA TYR A 98 -36.99 -8.05 49.11
C TYR A 98 -36.65 -7.86 47.60
N VAL A 99 -37.63 -8.11 46.73
CA VAL A 99 -37.47 -7.87 45.26
C VAL A 99 -37.19 -6.40 45.01
N PHE A 100 -37.87 -5.49 45.67
CA PHE A 100 -37.65 -4.06 45.55
C PHE A 100 -36.23 -3.65 45.98
N ILE A 101 -35.73 -4.19 47.07
CA ILE A 101 -34.35 -3.96 47.53
C ILE A 101 -33.35 -4.45 46.48
N VAL A 102 -33.51 -5.69 45.96
CA VAL A 102 -32.60 -6.25 44.95
C VAL A 102 -32.58 -5.38 43.69
N ILE A 103 -33.78 -4.96 43.20
CA ILE A 103 -33.86 -4.06 42.03
C ILE A 103 -33.19 -2.71 42.33
N SER A 104 -33.40 -2.15 43.49
CA SER A 104 -32.81 -0.86 43.87
C SER A 104 -31.25 -0.96 43.98
N VAL A 105 -30.73 -2.03 44.54
CA VAL A 105 -29.31 -2.27 44.66
C VAL A 105 -28.67 -2.49 43.24
N THR A 106 -29.31 -3.28 42.40
CA THR A 106 -28.81 -3.52 41.04
C THR A 106 -28.83 -2.26 40.22
N LEU A 107 -29.88 -1.44 40.34
CA LEU A 107 -29.96 -0.14 39.68
C LEU A 107 -28.85 0.81 40.15
N LEU A 108 -28.62 0.85 41.46
CA LEU A 108 -27.54 1.68 42.03
C LEU A 108 -26.16 1.22 41.52
N ILE A 109 -25.91 -0.09 41.51
CA ILE A 109 -24.66 -0.65 40.96
C ILE A 109 -24.52 -0.27 39.47
N ALA A 110 -25.58 -0.40 38.69
CA ALA A 110 -25.57 -0.04 37.27
C ALA A 110 -25.27 1.46 37.05
N LEU A 111 -25.83 2.33 37.87
CA LEU A 111 -25.54 3.78 37.82
C LEU A 111 -24.08 4.09 38.16
N VAL A 112 -23.54 3.47 39.22
CA VAL A 112 -22.14 3.64 39.61
C VAL A 112 -21.21 3.11 38.50
N MET A 113 -21.49 1.93 37.96
CA MET A 113 -20.71 1.37 36.85
C MET A 113 -20.75 2.27 35.62
N ASN A 114 -21.93 2.80 35.28
CA ASN A 114 -22.04 3.73 34.14
C ASN A 114 -21.22 5.00 34.35
N GLN A 115 -21.21 5.56 35.56
CA GLN A 115 -20.35 6.70 35.92
C GLN A 115 -18.86 6.36 35.79
N VAL A 116 -18.41 5.21 36.29
CA VAL A 116 -17.03 4.76 36.22
C VAL A 116 -16.59 4.57 34.75
N ILE A 117 -17.42 3.91 33.95
CA ILE A 117 -17.15 3.70 32.52
C ILE A 117 -17.08 5.06 31.77
N SER A 118 -18.04 5.94 32.04
CA SER A 118 -18.06 7.27 31.42
C SER A 118 -16.80 8.07 31.72
N LEU A 119 -16.37 8.11 32.97
CA LEU A 119 -15.21 8.89 33.40
C LEU A 119 -13.88 8.25 32.99
N ARG A 120 -13.77 6.92 33.05
CA ARG A 120 -12.48 6.23 32.82
C ARG A 120 -12.24 5.79 31.38
N LEU A 121 -13.29 5.57 30.58
CA LEU A 121 -13.16 5.16 29.19
C LEU A 121 -13.70 6.20 28.21
N SER A 122 -14.99 6.58 28.36
CA SER A 122 -15.66 7.37 27.32
C SER A 122 -15.09 8.79 27.22
N TYR A 123 -14.83 9.45 28.34
CA TYR A 123 -14.31 10.81 28.36
C TYR A 123 -12.88 10.92 27.77
N PRO A 124 -11.90 10.10 28.17
CA PRO A 124 -10.56 10.14 27.59
C PRO A 124 -10.51 9.80 26.11
N ILE A 125 -11.30 8.80 25.67
CA ILE A 125 -11.37 8.44 24.24
C ILE A 125 -11.94 9.58 23.41
N ARG A 126 -12.99 10.22 23.91
CA ARG A 126 -13.60 11.36 23.24
C ARG A 126 -12.64 12.54 23.15
N LYS A 127 -11.92 12.84 24.23
CA LYS A 127 -10.91 13.89 24.25
C LYS A 127 -9.77 13.60 23.29
N LEU A 128 -9.26 12.35 23.28
CA LEU A 128 -8.24 11.93 22.30
C LEU A 128 -8.74 12.10 20.85
N ASN A 129 -9.99 11.76 20.58
CA ASN A 129 -10.58 11.92 19.26
C ASN A 129 -10.77 13.39 18.86
N GLU A 130 -11.13 14.27 19.80
CA GLU A 130 -11.22 15.72 19.58
C GLU A 130 -9.84 16.33 19.31
N ASP A 131 -8.82 15.94 20.08
CA ASP A 131 -7.45 16.41 19.92
C ASP A 131 -6.85 15.93 18.59
N LEU A 132 -7.18 14.68 18.14
CA LEU A 132 -6.84 14.16 16.83
C LEU A 132 -7.56 14.91 15.69
N GLY A 133 -8.82 15.27 15.86
CA GLY A 133 -9.57 16.06 14.88
C GLY A 133 -9.00 17.47 14.67
N ASN A 134 -8.36 18.02 15.68
CA ASN A 134 -7.76 19.37 15.68
C ASN A 134 -6.27 19.37 15.29
N MET A 135 -5.69 18.25 14.83
CA MET A 135 -4.25 18.12 14.54
C MET A 135 -3.71 19.12 13.51
N GLY A 136 -4.56 19.68 12.65
CA GLY A 136 -4.16 20.73 11.71
C GLY A 136 -3.82 22.06 12.39
N VAL A 137 -4.23 22.27 13.64
CA VAL A 137 -4.07 23.52 14.39
C VAL A 137 -3.14 23.35 15.59
N LYS A 138 -3.31 22.27 16.34
CA LYS A 138 -2.51 21.98 17.54
C LYS A 138 -2.36 20.48 17.73
N ARG A 139 -1.13 19.98 17.84
CA ARG A 139 -0.85 18.59 18.20
C ARG A 139 -0.89 18.42 19.71
N PRO A 140 -1.51 17.35 20.23
CA PRO A 140 -1.46 17.05 21.65
C PRO A 140 -0.02 16.75 22.08
N THR A 141 0.36 17.25 23.26
CA THR A 141 1.66 16.95 23.86
C THR A 141 1.61 15.63 24.64
N MET A 142 2.80 15.03 24.90
CA MET A 142 2.90 13.83 25.75
C MET A 142 2.32 14.05 27.15
N GLU A 143 2.45 15.26 27.69
CA GLU A 143 1.88 15.62 28.99
C GLU A 143 0.35 15.66 28.96
N GLU A 144 -0.23 16.14 27.88
CA GLU A 144 -1.68 16.14 27.70
C GLU A 144 -2.21 14.71 27.60
N ILE A 145 -1.55 13.83 26.83
CA ILE A 145 -1.93 12.41 26.69
C ILE A 145 -1.77 11.64 28.00
N SER A 146 -0.71 11.87 28.76
CA SER A 146 -0.49 11.23 30.06
C SER A 146 -1.59 11.59 31.09
N SER A 147 -2.30 12.70 30.89
CA SER A 147 -3.40 13.15 31.74
C SER A 147 -4.73 12.38 31.51
N TYR A 148 -4.82 11.50 30.49
CA TYR A 148 -6.05 10.76 30.18
C TYR A 148 -6.39 9.61 31.12
N GLY A 149 -5.49 9.27 32.04
CA GLY A 149 -5.77 8.50 33.26
C GLY A 149 -5.81 6.99 33.15
N SER A 150 -6.05 6.38 31.97
CA SER A 150 -5.95 4.95 31.75
C SER A 150 -4.66 4.60 31.04
N THR A 151 -3.90 3.63 31.55
CA THR A 151 -2.62 3.19 31.00
C THR A 151 -2.73 2.77 29.54
N GLU A 152 -3.85 2.11 29.20
CA GLU A 152 -4.09 1.62 27.84
C GLU A 152 -4.36 2.78 26.86
N ILE A 153 -5.07 3.81 27.31
CA ILE A 153 -5.36 5.00 26.48
C ILE A 153 -4.12 5.87 26.32
N VAL A 154 -3.30 5.97 27.37
CA VAL A 154 -1.99 6.65 27.29
C VAL A 154 -1.10 5.94 26.28
N HIS A 155 -0.95 4.61 26.35
CA HIS A 155 -0.18 3.83 25.37
C HIS A 155 -0.70 3.96 23.93
N LEU A 156 -2.02 3.98 23.76
CA LEU A 156 -2.62 4.22 22.45
C LEU A 156 -2.26 5.61 21.92
N GLY A 157 -2.37 6.62 22.75
CA GLY A 157 -2.00 7.99 22.42
C GLY A 157 -0.52 8.15 22.06
N GLU A 158 0.37 7.52 22.84
CA GLU A 158 1.81 7.48 22.57
C GLU A 158 2.14 6.82 21.24
N SER A 159 1.56 5.64 20.97
CA SER A 159 1.75 4.91 19.71
C SER A 159 1.24 5.70 18.51
N LEU A 160 0.16 6.44 18.70
CA LEU A 160 -0.39 7.30 17.66
C LEU A 160 0.53 8.50 17.39
N LEU A 161 1.05 9.19 18.43
CA LEU A 161 2.01 10.26 18.26
C LEU A 161 3.28 9.80 17.55
N GLN A 162 3.82 8.63 17.93
CA GLN A 162 4.98 8.06 17.26
C GLN A 162 4.69 7.78 15.78
N SER A 163 3.50 7.25 15.47
CA SER A 163 3.09 6.98 14.09
C SER A 163 2.99 8.26 13.26
N LEU A 164 2.45 9.32 13.84
CA LEU A 164 2.35 10.63 13.20
C LEU A 164 3.72 11.26 12.96
N GLN A 165 4.60 11.19 13.95
CA GLN A 165 5.97 11.66 13.82
C GLN A 165 6.69 10.89 12.70
N ARG A 166 6.48 9.58 12.62
CA ARG A 166 7.05 8.76 11.54
C ARG A 166 6.49 9.12 10.16
N ILE A 167 5.20 9.46 10.06
CA ILE A 167 4.59 9.95 8.83
C ILE A 167 5.22 11.28 8.39
N ASP A 168 5.46 12.21 9.32
CA ASP A 168 6.12 13.48 9.02
C ASP A 168 7.54 13.26 8.50
N GLU A 169 8.35 12.45 9.21
CA GLU A 169 9.70 12.10 8.79
C GLU A 169 9.73 11.51 7.37
N LEU A 170 8.81 10.54 7.10
CA LEU A 170 8.70 9.93 5.79
C LEU A 170 8.22 10.90 4.70
N THR A 171 7.39 11.86 5.08
CA THR A 171 6.90 12.89 4.16
C THR A 171 8.02 13.88 3.80
N GLU A 172 8.79 14.32 4.79
CA GLU A 172 9.96 15.18 4.57
C GLU A 172 11.03 14.47 3.73
N GLU A 173 11.29 13.20 4.02
CA GLU A 173 12.23 12.39 3.23
C GLU A 173 11.75 12.24 1.78
N ARG A 174 10.46 12.00 1.54
CA ARG A 174 9.88 11.95 0.20
C ARG A 174 10.01 13.26 -0.55
N ILE A 175 9.74 14.39 0.10
CA ILE A 175 9.88 15.73 -0.48
C ILE A 175 11.34 15.95 -0.89
N ARG A 176 12.29 15.60 -0.02
CA ARG A 176 13.72 15.72 -0.29
C ARG A 176 14.14 14.84 -1.48
N GLN A 177 13.74 13.56 -1.50
CA GLN A 177 14.05 12.65 -2.59
C GLN A 177 13.45 13.14 -3.92
N GLN A 178 12.25 13.70 -3.90
CA GLN A 178 11.60 14.26 -5.08
C GLN A 178 12.35 15.50 -5.59
N GLU A 179 12.83 16.35 -4.70
CA GLU A 179 13.62 17.53 -5.07
C GLU A 179 15.01 17.15 -5.62
N GLU A 180 15.70 16.18 -4.99
CA GLU A 180 16.96 15.63 -5.49
C GLU A 180 16.79 14.99 -6.87
N LYS A 181 15.70 14.23 -7.07
CA LYS A 181 15.37 13.66 -8.36
C LYS A 181 15.10 14.74 -9.41
N ARG A 182 14.31 15.74 -9.07
CA ARG A 182 14.00 16.88 -9.94
C ARG A 182 15.28 17.64 -10.33
N GLN A 183 16.18 17.87 -9.36
CA GLN A 183 17.46 18.51 -9.61
C GLN A 183 18.34 17.66 -10.55
N SER A 184 18.42 16.36 -10.29
CA SER A 184 19.16 15.42 -11.15
C SER A 184 18.60 15.37 -12.57
N GLU A 185 17.26 15.38 -12.72
CA GLU A 185 16.61 15.45 -14.03
C GLU A 185 16.91 16.78 -14.74
N MET A 186 16.94 17.89 -14.00
CA MET A 186 17.28 19.21 -14.54
C MET A 186 18.74 19.26 -14.98
N ASP A 187 19.65 18.73 -14.15
CA ASP A 187 21.08 18.66 -14.48
C ASP A 187 21.33 17.75 -15.70
N ALA A 188 20.60 16.64 -15.78
CA ALA A 188 20.64 15.76 -16.95
C ALA A 188 20.12 16.45 -18.21
N LEU A 189 19.05 17.24 -18.12
CA LEU A 189 18.54 18.05 -19.23
C LEU A 189 19.53 19.15 -19.64
N GLN A 190 20.13 19.84 -18.69
CA GLN A 190 21.16 20.85 -18.96
C GLN A 190 22.42 20.25 -19.61
N SER A 191 22.79 19.02 -19.20
CA SER A 191 23.98 18.33 -19.79
C SER A 191 23.75 17.90 -21.23
N GLN A 192 22.49 17.79 -21.71
CA GLN A 192 22.18 17.48 -23.09
C GLN A 192 22.50 18.62 -24.06
N ILE A 193 22.64 19.85 -23.55
CA ILE A 193 23.11 20.99 -24.29
C ILE A 193 24.58 21.18 -23.98
N ASN A 194 25.49 20.86 -24.89
CA ASN A 194 26.92 21.18 -24.74
C ASN A 194 27.10 22.71 -24.89
N PRO A 195 27.29 23.51 -23.80
CA PRO A 195 27.31 24.96 -23.89
C PRO A 195 28.50 25.42 -24.71
N HIS A 196 29.61 24.71 -24.66
CA HIS A 196 30.79 25.04 -25.40
C HIS A 196 30.62 24.85 -26.93
N PHE A 197 29.86 23.83 -27.35
CA PHE A 197 29.51 23.65 -28.76
C PHE A 197 28.64 24.81 -29.23
N LEU A 198 27.67 25.23 -28.44
CA LEU A 198 26.77 26.35 -28.74
C LEU A 198 27.58 27.65 -28.90
N TYR A 199 28.42 28.01 -27.89
CA TYR A 199 29.22 29.23 -27.95
C TYR A 199 30.13 29.26 -29.18
N ASN A 200 30.88 28.18 -29.43
CA ASN A 200 31.78 28.11 -30.57
C ASN A 200 31.06 28.21 -31.93
N THR A 201 29.84 27.65 -32.01
CA THR A 201 29.03 27.74 -33.21
C THR A 201 28.54 29.15 -33.44
N LEU A 202 28.06 29.83 -32.40
CA LEU A 202 27.62 31.23 -32.45
C LEU A 202 28.79 32.18 -32.79
N GLU A 203 29.96 32.00 -32.23
CA GLU A 203 31.17 32.75 -32.59
C GLU A 203 31.52 32.59 -34.07
N SER A 204 31.40 31.35 -34.57
CA SER A 204 31.62 31.08 -36.02
C SER A 204 30.60 31.80 -36.87
N VAL A 205 29.33 31.86 -36.45
CA VAL A 205 28.28 32.63 -37.17
C VAL A 205 28.59 34.13 -37.18
N VAL A 206 29.00 34.71 -36.04
CA VAL A 206 29.39 36.12 -35.95
C VAL A 206 30.55 36.41 -36.90
N TRP A 207 31.61 35.58 -36.88
CA TRP A 207 32.75 35.74 -37.80
C TRP A 207 32.34 35.68 -39.29
N MET A 208 31.42 34.76 -39.66
CA MET A 208 30.91 34.66 -41.01
C MET A 208 30.17 35.92 -41.45
N ILE A 209 29.35 36.48 -40.57
CA ILE A 209 28.62 37.73 -40.83
C ILE A 209 29.61 38.90 -41.03
N GLU A 210 30.60 39.05 -40.15
CA GLU A 210 31.64 40.07 -40.23
C GLU A 210 32.49 39.92 -41.49
N SER A 211 32.73 38.69 -41.93
CA SER A 211 33.50 38.37 -43.15
C SER A 211 32.65 38.44 -44.44
N GLY A 212 31.39 38.85 -44.36
CA GLY A 212 30.49 38.97 -45.52
C GLY A 212 29.95 37.65 -46.06
N LYS A 213 30.16 36.51 -45.37
CA LYS A 213 29.70 35.16 -45.74
C LYS A 213 28.29 34.91 -45.26
N ARG A 214 27.34 35.70 -45.73
CA ARG A 214 25.96 35.69 -45.25
C ARG A 214 25.24 34.35 -45.47
N GLU A 215 25.46 33.71 -46.61
CA GLU A 215 24.81 32.43 -46.94
C GLU A 215 25.30 31.31 -46.02
N ASP A 216 26.60 31.23 -45.75
CA ASP A 216 27.19 30.27 -44.79
C ASP A 216 26.65 30.50 -43.36
N ALA A 217 26.50 31.76 -42.94
CA ALA A 217 25.93 32.09 -41.64
C ALA A 217 24.46 31.65 -41.53
N VAL A 218 23.63 31.89 -42.54
CA VAL A 218 22.24 31.40 -42.57
C VAL A 218 22.17 29.89 -42.56
N PHE A 219 23.00 29.22 -43.34
CA PHE A 219 23.10 27.76 -43.33
C PHE A 219 23.46 27.23 -41.95
N MET A 220 24.50 27.80 -41.33
CA MET A 220 24.94 27.40 -39.98
C MET A 220 23.82 27.53 -38.96
N VAL A 221 23.10 28.65 -38.90
CA VAL A 221 21.97 28.88 -38.00
C VAL A 221 20.85 27.89 -38.27
N THR A 222 20.56 27.56 -39.52
CA THR A 222 19.54 26.58 -39.89
C THR A 222 19.91 25.16 -39.41
N GLN A 223 21.18 24.76 -39.60
CA GLN A 223 21.68 23.48 -39.11
C GLN A 223 21.62 23.42 -37.56
N LEU A 224 22.00 24.50 -36.87
CA LEU A 224 21.97 24.61 -35.44
C LEU A 224 20.53 24.49 -34.87
N ALA A 225 19.58 25.21 -35.51
CA ALA A 225 18.17 25.12 -35.10
C ALA A 225 17.59 23.71 -35.30
N SER A 226 17.94 23.03 -36.42
CA SER A 226 17.51 21.65 -36.67
C SER A 226 18.18 20.66 -35.69
N PHE A 227 19.45 20.84 -35.41
CA PHE A 227 20.20 20.05 -34.41
C PHE A 227 19.53 20.11 -33.03
N PHE A 228 19.23 21.30 -32.50
CA PHE A 228 18.57 21.46 -31.20
C PHE A 228 17.14 20.94 -31.18
N ARG A 229 16.36 21.12 -32.26
CA ARG A 229 15.00 20.59 -32.35
C ARG A 229 14.97 19.08 -32.16
N ILE A 230 15.91 18.34 -32.76
CA ILE A 230 16.02 16.88 -32.60
C ILE A 230 16.57 16.54 -31.22
N SER A 231 17.61 17.21 -30.71
CA SER A 231 18.19 16.98 -29.41
C SER A 231 17.15 17.10 -28.28
N LEU A 232 16.29 18.12 -28.36
CA LEU A 232 15.24 18.37 -27.36
C LEU A 232 14.02 17.46 -27.51
N SER A 233 13.69 16.94 -28.69
CA SER A 233 12.67 15.92 -29.05
C SER A 233 11.44 15.83 -28.14
N ALA A 234 10.97 16.95 -27.58
CA ALA A 234 9.83 17.00 -26.62
C ALA A 234 9.90 15.98 -25.49
N GLY A 235 11.12 15.64 -25.01
CA GLY A 235 11.34 14.71 -23.89
C GLY A 235 11.38 13.23 -24.27
N LYS A 236 11.21 12.86 -25.53
CA LYS A 236 11.30 11.47 -25.99
C LYS A 236 12.76 10.96 -25.96
N ASN A 237 12.97 9.76 -25.46
CA ASN A 237 14.29 9.10 -25.43
C ASN A 237 14.47 8.10 -26.57
N ILE A 238 13.38 7.63 -27.18
CA ILE A 238 13.37 6.70 -28.30
C ILE A 238 12.90 7.45 -29.54
N ILE A 239 13.72 7.42 -30.60
CA ILE A 239 13.45 8.12 -31.86
C ILE A 239 13.71 7.20 -33.06
N PRO A 240 13.12 7.47 -34.24
CA PRO A 240 13.51 6.75 -35.45
C PRO A 240 14.94 7.08 -35.84
N LEU A 241 15.64 6.11 -36.41
CA LEU A 241 17.02 6.31 -36.93
C LEU A 241 17.12 7.39 -37.97
N SER A 242 16.05 7.66 -38.75
CA SER A 242 16.00 8.80 -39.66
C SER A 242 16.24 10.14 -38.96
N GLN A 243 15.72 10.33 -37.75
CA GLN A 243 15.97 11.53 -36.95
C GLN A 243 17.40 11.55 -36.37
N GLU A 244 17.91 10.41 -35.89
CA GLU A 244 19.29 10.29 -35.39
C GLU A 244 20.32 10.59 -36.51
N ILE A 245 20.13 10.04 -37.71
CA ILE A 245 20.96 10.33 -38.88
C ILE A 245 20.86 11.80 -39.28
N GLN A 246 19.65 12.38 -39.27
CA GLN A 246 19.49 13.81 -39.56
C GLN A 246 20.20 14.69 -38.52
N HIS A 247 20.12 14.31 -37.25
CA HIS A 247 20.86 14.99 -36.19
C HIS A 247 22.37 14.90 -36.39
N ALA A 248 22.88 13.70 -36.74
CA ALA A 248 24.29 13.49 -37.07
C ALA A 248 24.73 14.34 -38.26
N LYS A 249 23.92 14.39 -39.34
CA LYS A 249 24.18 15.24 -40.50
C LYS A 249 24.26 16.72 -40.13
N ASN A 250 23.31 17.22 -39.35
CA ASN A 250 23.31 18.63 -38.91
C ASN A 250 24.57 18.94 -38.07
N TYR A 251 24.95 18.04 -37.16
CA TYR A 251 26.17 18.15 -36.35
C TYR A 251 27.42 18.20 -37.22
N MET A 252 27.55 17.27 -38.18
CA MET A 252 28.70 17.22 -39.08
C MET A 252 28.81 18.41 -39.99
N ASN A 253 27.68 18.94 -40.52
CA ASN A 253 27.67 20.16 -41.31
C ASN A 253 28.19 21.37 -40.54
N ILE A 254 27.80 21.53 -39.27
CA ILE A 254 28.29 22.56 -38.36
C ILE A 254 29.81 22.38 -38.14
N GLN A 255 30.25 21.18 -37.86
CA GLN A 255 31.67 20.91 -37.61
C GLN A 255 32.54 21.07 -38.85
N LYS A 256 32.06 20.65 -40.01
CA LYS A 256 32.75 20.82 -41.29
C LYS A 256 33.10 22.29 -41.58
N ILE A 257 32.16 23.20 -41.39
CA ILE A 257 32.39 24.63 -41.53
C ILE A 257 33.38 25.13 -40.49
N ARG A 258 33.23 24.71 -39.24
CA ARG A 258 34.06 25.14 -38.11
C ARG A 258 35.53 24.69 -38.26
N PHE A 259 35.74 23.50 -38.78
CA PHE A 259 37.06 22.97 -39.06
C PHE A 259 37.59 23.32 -40.46
N LYS A 260 36.94 24.31 -41.14
CA LYS A 260 37.35 24.81 -42.45
C LYS A 260 37.51 23.73 -43.52
N ASN A 261 36.58 22.76 -43.52
CA ASN A 261 36.56 21.62 -44.46
C ASN A 261 37.79 20.69 -44.38
N LYS A 262 38.44 20.56 -43.20
CA LYS A 262 39.57 19.66 -43.02
C LYS A 262 39.21 18.18 -43.10
N PHE A 263 37.94 17.83 -43.16
CA PHE A 263 37.46 16.47 -43.35
C PHE A 263 36.25 16.40 -44.23
N THR A 264 36.04 15.24 -44.81
CA THR A 264 34.78 14.90 -45.53
C THR A 264 33.98 13.90 -44.69
N VAL A 265 32.65 13.92 -44.89
CA VAL A 265 31.78 12.94 -44.26
C VAL A 265 30.74 12.47 -45.28
N ASP A 266 30.61 11.14 -45.37
CA ASP A 266 29.64 10.49 -46.24
C ASP A 266 28.68 9.61 -45.40
N PHE A 267 27.43 9.57 -45.85
CA PHE A 267 26.36 8.80 -45.20
C PHE A 267 25.79 7.79 -46.18
N ASP A 268 26.07 6.51 -45.98
CA ASP A 268 25.58 5.39 -46.77
C ASP A 268 24.70 4.48 -45.91
N VAL A 269 23.42 4.88 -45.73
CA VAL A 269 22.47 4.20 -44.84
C VAL A 269 21.28 3.71 -45.65
N GLU A 270 20.97 2.42 -45.54
CA GLU A 270 19.83 1.78 -46.17
C GLU A 270 18.51 2.40 -45.70
N GLU A 271 17.53 2.50 -46.61
CA GLU A 271 16.25 3.11 -46.32
C GLU A 271 15.47 2.36 -45.22
N GLU A 272 15.61 1.05 -45.19
CA GLU A 272 15.01 0.21 -44.18
C GLU A 272 15.55 0.51 -42.76
N VAL A 273 16.86 0.77 -42.61
CA VAL A 273 17.47 1.19 -41.35
C VAL A 273 16.88 2.47 -40.81
N LEU A 274 16.58 3.43 -41.70
CA LEU A 274 16.03 4.74 -41.32
C LEU A 274 14.65 4.64 -40.62
N SER A 275 13.93 3.57 -40.91
CA SER A 275 12.62 3.30 -40.32
C SER A 275 12.68 2.61 -38.91
N CYS A 276 13.85 2.16 -38.48
CA CYS A 276 14.01 1.49 -37.19
C CYS A 276 14.13 2.47 -36.02
N LEU A 277 13.78 2.00 -34.81
CA LEU A 277 13.87 2.77 -33.57
C LEU A 277 15.25 2.66 -32.92
N THR A 278 15.69 3.73 -32.28
CA THR A 278 16.92 3.79 -31.50
C THR A 278 16.78 4.70 -30.27
N VAL A 279 17.76 4.60 -29.37
CA VAL A 279 17.97 5.59 -28.30
C VAL A 279 18.56 6.85 -28.93
N LYS A 280 18.05 8.03 -28.60
CA LYS A 280 18.54 9.31 -29.16
C LYS A 280 19.98 9.60 -28.78
N LEU A 281 20.68 10.38 -29.60
CA LEU A 281 22.04 10.90 -29.39
C LEU A 281 23.07 9.77 -29.14
N ILE A 282 23.06 8.75 -30.00
CA ILE A 282 24.05 7.68 -30.00
C ILE A 282 25.19 7.94 -30.97
N LEU A 283 24.91 8.57 -32.12
CA LEU A 283 25.92 8.86 -33.16
C LEU A 283 26.81 10.06 -32.79
N GLN A 284 26.25 11.09 -32.15
CA GLN A 284 26.99 12.32 -31.86
C GLN A 284 28.28 12.06 -31.03
N PRO A 285 28.30 11.32 -29.91
CA PRO A 285 29.55 11.07 -29.16
C PRO A 285 30.58 10.29 -29.97
N ILE A 286 30.14 9.42 -30.88
CA ILE A 286 31.02 8.65 -31.77
C ILE A 286 31.65 9.57 -32.79
N LEU A 287 30.86 10.41 -33.43
CA LEU A 287 31.33 11.40 -34.38
C LEU A 287 32.23 12.47 -33.74
N GLU A 288 31.94 12.86 -32.50
CA GLU A 288 32.82 13.72 -31.72
C GLU A 288 34.20 13.10 -31.54
N ASN A 289 34.26 11.81 -31.21
CA ASN A 289 35.54 11.11 -31.07
C ASN A 289 36.27 10.98 -32.39
N ALA A 290 35.59 10.70 -33.50
CA ALA A 290 36.22 10.63 -34.83
C ALA A 290 36.87 11.98 -35.19
N ILE A 291 36.18 13.11 -34.93
CA ILE A 291 36.73 14.44 -35.23
C ILE A 291 37.88 14.82 -34.31
N TYR A 292 37.69 14.71 -32.94
CA TYR A 292 38.64 15.27 -31.99
C TYR A 292 39.85 14.33 -31.71
N HIS A 293 39.67 13.01 -31.87
CA HIS A 293 40.75 12.04 -31.62
C HIS A 293 41.26 11.35 -32.89
N GLY A 294 40.38 11.16 -33.88
CA GLY A 294 40.77 10.58 -35.15
C GLY A 294 41.55 11.54 -36.01
N MET A 295 41.14 12.83 -36.06
CA MET A 295 41.62 13.79 -37.03
C MET A 295 42.39 14.99 -36.46
N GLU A 296 42.68 14.98 -35.12
CA GLU A 296 43.49 16.03 -34.49
C GLU A 296 44.93 15.95 -35.00
N GLY A 297 45.32 16.92 -35.86
CA GLY A 297 46.66 16.98 -36.46
C GLY A 297 46.74 16.53 -37.93
N MET A 298 45.61 16.11 -38.54
CA MET A 298 45.53 15.87 -39.99
C MET A 298 45.34 17.19 -40.78
N ASP A 299 46.03 17.32 -41.90
CA ASP A 299 46.08 18.60 -42.66
C ASP A 299 45.08 18.75 -43.80
N GLU A 300 44.10 17.95 -44.02
CA GLU A 300 42.99 18.10 -44.97
C GLU A 300 42.44 16.76 -45.52
N ASP A 301 43.01 15.60 -45.13
CA ASP A 301 42.67 14.29 -45.71
C ASP A 301 41.79 13.44 -44.78
N GLY A 302 41.03 14.08 -43.84
CA GLY A 302 40.15 13.36 -42.93
C GLY A 302 38.90 12.85 -43.64
N GLU A 303 38.64 11.57 -43.53
CA GLU A 303 37.44 10.94 -44.09
C GLU A 303 36.65 10.23 -42.96
N ILE A 304 35.33 10.50 -42.90
CA ILE A 304 34.39 9.81 -42.01
C ILE A 304 33.30 9.19 -42.86
N LEU A 305 33.10 7.88 -42.72
CA LEU A 305 32.02 7.16 -43.34
C LEU A 305 31.04 6.68 -42.29
N VAL A 306 29.77 7.12 -42.40
CA VAL A 306 28.67 6.60 -41.61
C VAL A 306 27.82 5.67 -42.47
N SER A 307 27.85 4.38 -42.17
CA SER A 307 27.05 3.38 -42.88
C SER A 307 26.02 2.71 -41.99
N GLY A 308 24.91 2.25 -42.59
CA GLY A 308 23.87 1.53 -41.87
C GLY A 308 23.31 0.39 -42.71
N ARG A 309 23.26 -0.80 -42.16
CA ARG A 309 22.80 -2.04 -42.80
C ARG A 309 21.92 -2.83 -41.88
N ILE A 310 21.00 -3.64 -42.43
CA ILE A 310 20.31 -4.66 -41.68
C ILE A 310 21.02 -6.00 -41.85
N LEU A 311 21.35 -6.64 -40.77
CA LEU A 311 21.93 -8.00 -40.72
C LEU A 311 20.85 -8.98 -40.33
N GLU A 312 20.75 -10.09 -41.03
CA GLU A 312 19.93 -11.24 -40.63
C GLU A 312 20.86 -12.31 -40.04
N GLU A 313 20.64 -12.63 -38.76
CA GLU A 313 21.39 -13.66 -38.07
C GLU A 313 20.83 -15.05 -38.41
N GLU A 314 21.65 -16.12 -38.22
CA GLU A 314 21.25 -17.49 -38.54
C GLU A 314 19.98 -17.97 -37.77
N ASP A 315 19.71 -17.36 -36.63
CA ASP A 315 18.51 -17.62 -35.80
C ASP A 315 17.26 -16.81 -36.24
N GLY A 316 17.36 -16.06 -37.36
CA GLY A 316 16.27 -15.25 -37.88
C GLY A 316 16.08 -13.87 -37.21
N ARG A 317 16.96 -13.51 -36.28
CA ARG A 317 16.96 -12.16 -35.69
C ARG A 317 17.48 -11.15 -36.69
N ARG A 318 16.80 -10.00 -36.75
CA ARG A 318 17.21 -8.87 -37.59
C ARG A 318 17.84 -7.81 -36.71
N THR A 319 19.06 -7.46 -37.02
CA THR A 319 19.91 -6.52 -36.25
C THR A 319 20.32 -5.37 -37.17
N VAL A 320 20.18 -4.12 -36.71
CA VAL A 320 20.73 -2.95 -37.34
C VAL A 320 22.20 -2.84 -36.95
N LEU A 321 23.08 -2.80 -37.93
CA LEU A 321 24.48 -2.44 -37.79
C LEU A 321 24.69 -1.03 -38.34
N LEU A 322 25.00 -0.06 -37.47
CA LEU A 322 25.53 1.23 -37.86
C LEU A 322 27.04 1.22 -37.67
N SER A 323 27.79 1.74 -38.58
CA SER A 323 29.26 1.86 -38.48
C SER A 323 29.64 3.33 -38.74
N VAL A 324 30.49 3.87 -37.87
CA VAL A 324 31.17 5.16 -38.05
C VAL A 324 32.64 4.85 -38.14
N LYS A 325 33.18 4.94 -39.37
CA LYS A 325 34.55 4.67 -39.69
C LYS A 325 35.29 5.96 -39.98
N ASP A 326 36.41 6.19 -39.33
CA ASP A 326 37.35 7.28 -39.64
C ASP A 326 38.69 6.70 -40.16
N ASN A 327 39.44 7.51 -40.90
CA ASN A 327 40.79 7.23 -41.38
C ASN A 327 41.87 7.88 -40.51
N GLY A 328 41.54 8.16 -39.24
CA GLY A 328 42.43 8.85 -38.31
C GLY A 328 43.61 7.98 -37.81
N PHE A 329 44.28 8.44 -36.73
CA PHE A 329 45.45 7.76 -36.18
C PHE A 329 45.17 6.41 -35.56
N GLY A 330 43.94 6.05 -35.32
CA GLY A 330 43.54 4.81 -34.70
C GLY A 330 44.11 4.59 -33.28
N MET A 331 44.00 3.37 -32.80
CA MET A 331 44.50 2.98 -31.47
C MET A 331 44.83 1.49 -31.44
N THR A 332 45.63 1.09 -30.46
CA THR A 332 45.93 -0.32 -30.23
C THR A 332 44.70 -1.12 -29.80
N GLU A 333 44.64 -2.40 -30.15
CA GLU A 333 43.49 -3.27 -29.83
C GLU A 333 43.18 -3.30 -28.31
N ASP A 334 44.24 -3.35 -27.45
CA ASP A 334 44.10 -3.31 -26.01
C ASP A 334 43.39 -2.02 -25.53
N LYS A 335 43.71 -0.89 -26.16
CA LYS A 335 43.11 0.40 -25.82
C LYS A 335 41.67 0.48 -26.30
N ALA A 336 41.37 -0.06 -27.49
CA ALA A 336 40.02 -0.16 -28.03
C ALA A 336 39.12 -1.05 -27.16
N ARG A 337 39.63 -2.19 -26.69
CA ARG A 337 38.89 -3.09 -25.76
C ARG A 337 38.70 -2.45 -24.40
N ALA A 338 39.75 -1.88 -23.80
CA ALA A 338 39.66 -1.17 -22.51
C ALA A 338 38.71 0.04 -22.52
N LEU A 339 38.40 0.58 -23.69
CA LEU A 339 37.48 1.73 -23.84
C LEU A 339 36.04 1.38 -23.49
N LEU A 340 35.61 0.12 -23.66
CA LEU A 340 34.27 -0.35 -23.35
C LEU A 340 34.17 -1.08 -21.99
N GLU A 341 35.29 -1.55 -21.41
CA GLU A 341 35.33 -2.35 -20.17
C GLU A 341 35.44 -1.51 -18.89
N LYS A 342 35.76 -0.22 -18.96
CA LYS A 342 35.92 0.66 -17.81
C LYS A 342 34.63 0.83 -16.98
N THR A 343 34.72 0.61 -15.67
CA THR A 343 33.62 0.73 -14.70
C THR A 343 33.55 2.17 -14.16
N GLU A 344 32.37 2.59 -13.64
CA GLU A 344 32.17 3.94 -13.05
C GLU A 344 33.13 4.26 -11.90
N SER A 345 33.60 3.26 -11.16
CA SER A 345 34.59 3.42 -10.09
C SER A 345 35.94 3.95 -10.59
N ASP A 346 36.26 3.72 -11.85
CA ASP A 346 37.56 4.16 -12.41
C ASP A 346 37.54 5.66 -12.77
N TYR A 347 36.34 6.27 -12.90
CA TYR A 347 36.21 7.67 -13.24
C TYR A 347 36.15 8.64 -12.05
N SER A 348 35.76 8.14 -10.85
CA SER A 348 35.72 8.97 -9.63
C SER A 348 37.11 9.42 -9.18
N SER A 349 38.17 8.68 -9.55
CA SER A 349 39.57 9.02 -9.23
C SER A 349 40.23 10.01 -10.21
N PHE A 350 39.59 10.32 -11.36
CA PHE A 350 40.16 11.21 -12.40
C PHE A 350 39.51 12.62 -12.46
N SER A 351 38.70 13.00 -11.47
CA SER A 351 37.98 14.28 -11.47
C SER A 351 38.85 15.54 -11.34
N SER A 352 40.19 15.41 -11.19
CA SER A 352 41.10 16.56 -11.01
C SER A 352 41.86 17.03 -12.26
N GLN A 353 41.76 16.32 -13.40
CA GLN A 353 42.35 16.79 -14.67
C GLN A 353 41.32 16.69 -15.81
N LYS A 354 40.63 17.78 -16.12
CA LYS A 354 39.82 17.99 -17.34
C LYS A 354 40.71 17.85 -18.60
N LYS A 355 41.07 16.65 -19.05
CA LYS A 355 41.44 16.44 -20.43
C LYS A 355 40.18 16.22 -21.26
N ARG A 356 39.88 17.15 -22.19
CA ARG A 356 38.88 17.02 -23.24
C ARG A 356 39.05 15.67 -23.93
N GLY A 357 37.99 14.84 -24.00
CA GLY A 357 38.01 13.60 -24.78
C GLY A 357 38.26 12.31 -23.98
N SER A 358 37.67 12.14 -22.81
CA SER A 358 37.97 11.00 -21.93
C SER A 358 37.29 9.67 -22.30
N GLY A 359 36.72 9.50 -23.50
CA GLY A 359 36.00 8.26 -23.90
C GLY A 359 34.68 7.99 -23.15
N VAL A 360 34.34 8.84 -22.19
CA VAL A 360 33.11 8.73 -21.39
C VAL A 360 31.84 8.72 -22.23
N GLY A 361 31.83 9.49 -23.33
CA GLY A 361 30.67 9.57 -24.21
C GLY A 361 30.32 8.25 -24.88
N VAL A 362 31.34 7.51 -25.37
CA VAL A 362 31.16 6.21 -26.06
C VAL A 362 30.69 5.14 -25.09
N ILE A 363 31.27 5.08 -23.89
CA ILE A 363 30.85 4.12 -22.85
C ILE A 363 29.40 4.37 -22.42
N ASN A 364 29.01 5.64 -22.27
CA ASN A 364 27.63 5.98 -21.92
C ASN A 364 26.66 5.56 -23.02
N VAL A 365 27.02 5.69 -24.29
CA VAL A 365 26.22 5.17 -25.41
C VAL A 365 26.08 3.67 -25.32
N HIS A 366 27.20 2.93 -25.13
CA HIS A 366 27.21 1.47 -25.00
C HIS A 366 26.24 1.02 -23.90
N ARG A 367 26.37 1.57 -22.68
CA ARG A 367 25.51 1.25 -21.54
C ARG A 367 24.02 1.61 -21.77
N ARG A 368 23.75 2.78 -22.38
CA ARG A 368 22.37 3.20 -22.67
C ARG A 368 21.68 2.25 -23.63
N ILE A 369 22.40 1.71 -24.63
CA ILE A 369 21.89 0.73 -25.57
C ILE A 369 21.63 -0.59 -24.83
N GLN A 370 22.59 -1.08 -24.04
CA GLN A 370 22.44 -2.31 -23.27
C GLN A 370 21.28 -2.25 -22.25
N LEU A 371 21.17 -1.15 -21.52
CA LEU A 371 20.06 -0.95 -20.57
C LEU A 371 18.70 -0.94 -21.25
N ARG A 372 18.64 -0.54 -22.52
CA ARG A 372 17.36 -0.43 -23.23
C ARG A 372 17.03 -1.69 -24.03
N PHE A 373 17.99 -2.27 -24.69
CA PHE A 373 17.77 -3.35 -25.64
C PHE A 373 18.36 -4.70 -25.21
N GLY A 374 19.08 -4.73 -24.09
CA GLY A 374 19.71 -5.94 -23.57
C GLY A 374 21.21 -6.02 -23.88
N SER A 375 21.89 -6.90 -23.17
CA SER A 375 23.37 -7.03 -23.18
C SER A 375 23.97 -7.53 -24.52
N VAL A 376 23.14 -8.07 -25.39
CA VAL A 376 23.56 -8.54 -26.74
C VAL A 376 23.84 -7.35 -27.68
N TYR A 377 23.20 -6.20 -27.43
CA TYR A 377 23.33 -4.97 -28.20
C TYR A 377 24.33 -4.02 -27.56
N GLY A 378 24.79 -3.03 -28.31
CA GLY A 378 25.74 -2.05 -27.81
C GLY A 378 26.78 -1.66 -28.86
N LEU A 379 27.95 -1.26 -28.40
CA LEU A 379 29.04 -0.83 -29.26
C LEU A 379 30.14 -1.91 -29.36
N ARG A 380 30.77 -1.96 -30.55
CA ARG A 380 31.99 -2.68 -30.81
C ARG A 380 32.98 -1.70 -31.45
N VAL A 381 34.24 -1.69 -31.00
CA VAL A 381 35.28 -0.81 -31.52
C VAL A 381 36.36 -1.66 -32.18
N ILE A 382 36.62 -1.36 -33.43
CA ILE A 382 37.69 -2.00 -34.25
C ILE A 382 38.65 -0.88 -34.63
N SER A 383 39.93 -1.00 -34.27
CA SER A 383 40.89 0.05 -34.54
C SER A 383 42.30 -0.55 -34.60
N ALA A 384 43.12 0.02 -35.47
CA ALA A 384 44.55 -0.27 -35.51
C ALA A 384 45.32 1.07 -35.66
N PRO A 385 46.56 1.14 -35.11
CA PRO A 385 47.37 2.33 -35.24
C PRO A 385 47.62 2.69 -36.71
N ASP A 386 47.40 3.97 -37.06
CA ASP A 386 47.53 4.55 -38.38
C ASP A 386 46.55 4.01 -39.47
N GLU A 387 45.55 3.21 -39.07
CA GLU A 387 44.51 2.68 -39.97
C GLU A 387 43.12 3.24 -39.68
N GLY A 388 43.00 4.08 -38.64
CA GLY A 388 41.75 4.67 -38.22
C GLY A 388 40.94 3.83 -37.25
N THR A 389 39.69 4.19 -37.04
CA THR A 389 38.77 3.53 -36.10
C THR A 389 37.41 3.30 -36.75
N ASP A 390 36.85 2.10 -36.58
CA ASP A 390 35.46 1.75 -36.91
C ASP A 390 34.70 1.47 -35.62
N VAL A 391 33.75 2.33 -35.27
CA VAL A 391 32.84 2.15 -34.15
C VAL A 391 31.52 1.63 -34.68
N GLN A 392 31.24 0.37 -34.37
CA GLN A 392 30.02 -0.33 -34.77
C GLN A 392 28.99 -0.28 -33.66
N VAL A 393 27.78 0.07 -34.00
CA VAL A 393 26.60 0.12 -33.13
C VAL A 393 25.64 -0.98 -33.54
N LEU A 394 25.37 -1.93 -32.63
CA LEU A 394 24.40 -3.00 -32.85
C LEU A 394 23.10 -2.66 -32.11
N LEU A 395 21.97 -2.70 -32.84
CA LEU A 395 20.64 -2.42 -32.33
C LEU A 395 19.64 -3.46 -32.85
N PRO A 396 18.55 -3.74 -32.16
CA PRO A 396 17.47 -4.57 -32.74
C PRO A 396 16.76 -3.80 -33.87
N ALA A 397 16.43 -4.51 -34.96
CA ALA A 397 15.71 -3.92 -36.07
C ALA A 397 14.21 -3.78 -35.75
N ILE A 398 13.85 -2.88 -34.85
CA ILE A 398 12.48 -2.61 -34.44
C ILE A 398 11.90 -1.49 -35.29
N PRO A 399 10.87 -1.74 -36.13
CA PRO A 399 10.31 -0.72 -36.97
C PRO A 399 9.58 0.37 -36.16
N PHE A 400 9.64 1.60 -36.68
CA PHE A 400 8.95 2.74 -36.09
C PHE A 400 7.44 2.60 -36.24
N THR A 401 6.76 2.35 -35.11
CA THR A 401 5.33 2.54 -34.91
C THR A 401 5.15 3.30 -33.61
N GLU A 402 4.03 4.01 -33.45
CA GLU A 402 3.75 4.73 -32.19
C GLU A 402 3.63 3.77 -31.01
N GLU A 403 3.15 2.55 -31.27
CA GLU A 403 3.03 1.49 -30.26
C GLU A 403 4.40 0.99 -29.80
N ASN A 404 5.30 0.64 -30.75
CA ASN A 404 6.66 0.22 -30.46
C ASN A 404 7.43 1.31 -29.70
N GLN A 405 7.29 2.56 -30.11
CA GLN A 405 7.94 3.69 -29.46
C GLN A 405 7.47 3.84 -28.01
N LYS A 406 6.16 3.79 -27.74
CA LYS A 406 5.58 3.87 -26.39
C LYS A 406 5.99 2.68 -25.53
N SER A 407 5.96 1.47 -26.06
CA SER A 407 6.39 0.25 -25.37
C SER A 407 7.86 0.36 -24.94
N LEU A 408 8.71 0.80 -25.84
CA LEU A 408 10.13 1.02 -25.54
C LEU A 408 10.34 2.15 -24.52
N GLU A 409 9.57 3.22 -24.50
CA GLU A 409 9.71 4.29 -23.51
C GLU A 409 9.30 3.87 -22.09
N HIS A 410 8.29 3.01 -21.95
CA HIS A 410 7.78 2.57 -20.65
C HIS A 410 8.48 1.32 -20.05
N GLY A 411 9.47 0.76 -20.71
CA GLY A 411 10.28 -0.35 -20.18
C GLY A 411 9.67 -1.74 -20.31
N ASN A 412 8.58 -1.93 -21.06
CA ASN A 412 7.85 -3.21 -21.21
C ASN A 412 8.45 -4.13 -22.28
N MET A 413 9.75 -4.42 -22.23
CA MET A 413 10.39 -5.23 -23.30
C MET A 413 10.31 -6.75 -23.11
N HIS A 414 9.79 -7.28 -22.01
CA HIS A 414 9.78 -8.74 -21.82
C HIS A 414 8.77 -9.52 -22.69
N HIS A 415 7.91 -8.85 -23.47
CA HIS A 415 6.91 -9.52 -24.31
C HIS A 415 7.00 -9.27 -25.83
N SER A 416 7.84 -8.33 -26.30
CA SER A 416 7.82 -7.94 -27.72
C SER A 416 8.74 -8.78 -28.63
N THR A 417 9.73 -9.47 -28.09
CA THR A 417 10.66 -10.30 -28.90
C THR A 417 10.07 -11.65 -29.30
N GLU A 418 9.08 -12.18 -28.62
CA GLU A 418 8.42 -13.45 -28.97
C GLU A 418 7.34 -13.33 -30.04
N HIS A 419 6.75 -12.13 -30.25
CA HIS A 419 5.69 -11.92 -31.24
C HIS A 419 6.18 -11.60 -32.65
N PHE A 420 7.44 -11.26 -32.87
CA PHE A 420 7.97 -10.95 -34.20
C PHE A 420 8.29 -12.19 -35.05
N HIS A 421 8.19 -13.41 -34.49
CA HIS A 421 8.43 -14.66 -35.22
C HIS A 421 7.19 -15.27 -35.90
N SER A 422 5.96 -14.75 -35.71
CA SER A 422 4.74 -15.39 -36.22
C SER A 422 4.01 -14.62 -37.33
N GLY A 423 4.52 -13.51 -37.81
CA GLY A 423 3.85 -12.62 -38.76
C GLY A 423 4.04 -12.91 -40.26
N SER A 424 4.83 -13.95 -40.66
CA SER A 424 5.18 -14.18 -42.07
C SER A 424 4.55 -15.43 -42.71
N GLN A 425 3.55 -16.06 -42.11
CA GLN A 425 2.92 -17.28 -42.69
C GLN A 425 1.38 -17.23 -42.88
N GLU A 426 0.76 -16.07 -42.98
CA GLU A 426 -0.64 -15.98 -43.41
C GLU A 426 -0.80 -14.99 -44.56
N GLY A 427 -0.39 -15.37 -45.75
CA GLY A 427 -0.49 -14.56 -46.94
C GLY A 427 -0.44 -15.34 -48.28
N GLU A 428 -0.69 -16.67 -48.23
CA GLU A 428 -0.78 -17.42 -49.48
C GLU A 428 -1.74 -18.60 -49.35
N LYS A 429 -3.05 -18.26 -49.34
CA LYS A 429 -4.18 -19.14 -49.80
C LYS A 429 -5.48 -18.36 -49.73
N ALA A 430 -5.86 -17.70 -50.80
CA ALA A 430 -7.22 -17.59 -51.31
C ALA A 430 -7.18 -17.00 -52.71
#